data_d7647ed696fa49a2f02c5ad3a499314b
#
_entry.id   d7647ed696fa49a2f02c5ad3a499314b
#
_cell.length_a   1.000
_cell.length_b   1.000
_cell.length_c   1.000
_cell.angle_alpha   90.00
_cell.angle_beta   90.00
_cell.angle_gamma   90.00
#
_symmetry.space_group_name_H-M   'P 1'
#
loop_
_entity.id
_entity.type
_entity.pdbx_description
1 polymer ?
#
loop_
_entity_poly.entity_id
_entity_poly.type
_entity_poly.pdbx_seq_one_letter_code
_entity_poly.pdbx_strand_id
1 'polypeptide(L)'
;MTDKMMSRRRLIEAAAGALLLSGCSSQDESSTKKVIKQGKIKKVDASDRSKHLRDKDDLYEVYDDSGIVTMYLTVSRGNSSENTDHSWAEINTYSVYDYQAMDVERYQVLGLLQAGDDNGPVAGEVGYGEEAPNATVQVRGQSSSKGVQKNYKVELKRGKGTWRQQRSIALNKHMSEGLRFRNKMAYDLIRGIPQMMGLRTQFVHLWVCDQTEKSNDTFADYGLFTQVEQLNKTALKAHGLDKDGHLYKVNNFEFERYKDIIKLADDPSFNQADFDYLLETKGDSDHSKLIEMLDALNDDSQKIDDVLATYFDSENLVYWMAFQMLTGNCDTQNRNFYLYSPLNSKVWYFLDWDNDGMLRKRELEIQDHTDYSSWERGVSNYWVNVLFRRALKSKLFRRELDDAVRDVRSYLTEERLAKMIKHYREVTESLVFASPDIDHLPVTKDEYEQIAAAIPSEIEENYKSYRESYKKPMPFYIGVPQIENGKLRINWDASYDFEARDIRYTVELARDYAITDVVFKAEDVLLPEVTCDAPDTGQYFARVRATNSDGYTQDAFDYYVTDDGKQYGMKCFYVQDGGKVVEDAYAEG
;
A
#
# COMPACT_ATOMS: atom_id res chain seq x y z
N MET A 1 27.67 -8.56 8.45
CA MET A 1 26.82 -7.36 8.37
C MET A 1 26.36 -7.08 6.95
N THR A 2 27.26 -7.05 5.98
CA THR A 2 26.95 -6.90 4.54
C THR A 2 26.08 -8.02 3.97
N ASP A 3 26.33 -9.28 4.33
CA ASP A 3 25.53 -10.42 3.83
C ASP A 3 24.08 -10.45 4.36
N LYS A 4 23.89 -10.04 5.62
CA LYS A 4 22.54 -9.99 6.21
C LYS A 4 21.69 -8.84 5.62
N MET A 5 22.34 -7.73 5.25
CA MET A 5 21.68 -6.63 4.52
C MET A 5 21.38 -6.99 3.07
N MET A 6 22.30 -7.70 2.39
CA MET A 6 22.06 -8.16 1.02
C MET A 6 20.94 -9.19 0.94
N SER A 7 20.85 -10.13 1.90
CA SER A 7 19.75 -11.09 1.98
C SER A 7 18.40 -10.41 2.25
N ARG A 8 18.36 -9.45 3.18
CA ARG A 8 17.13 -8.67 3.46
C ARG A 8 16.76 -7.73 2.31
N ARG A 9 17.73 -7.12 1.63
CA ARG A 9 17.50 -6.30 0.44
C ARG A 9 16.87 -7.13 -0.68
N ARG A 10 17.31 -8.37 -0.88
CA ARG A 10 16.72 -9.32 -1.84
C ARG A 10 15.33 -9.80 -1.43
N LEU A 11 15.06 -9.95 -0.14
CA LEU A 11 13.73 -10.26 0.38
C LEU A 11 12.72 -9.10 0.18
N ILE A 12 13.18 -7.86 0.33
CA ILE A 12 12.39 -6.66 0.02
C ILE A 12 12.04 -6.63 -1.47
N GLU A 13 12.99 -6.94 -2.33
CA GLU A 13 12.79 -7.05 -3.78
C GLU A 13 11.75 -8.13 -4.12
N ALA A 14 11.80 -9.30 -3.46
CA ALA A 14 10.85 -10.39 -3.70
C ALA A 14 9.42 -10.11 -3.20
N ALA A 15 9.26 -9.33 -2.12
CA ALA A 15 7.93 -8.94 -1.63
C ALA A 15 7.21 -7.93 -2.54
N ALA A 16 7.96 -7.15 -3.34
CA ALA A 16 7.40 -6.15 -4.24
C ALA A 16 6.71 -6.74 -5.48
N GLY A 17 7.08 -7.95 -5.90
CA GLY A 17 6.56 -8.59 -7.12
C GLY A 17 5.21 -9.27 -6.98
N ALA A 18 4.64 -9.40 -5.79
CA ALA A 18 3.56 -10.36 -5.55
C ALA A 18 2.15 -9.80 -5.34
N LEU A 19 1.95 -8.49 -5.27
CA LEU A 19 0.63 -7.90 -5.09
C LEU A 19 0.34 -6.89 -6.19
N LEU A 20 0.04 -7.40 -7.35
CA LEU A 20 -0.65 -6.69 -8.39
C LEU A 20 -2.12 -6.80 -8.14
N LEU A 21 -2.78 -5.72 -7.84
CA LEU A 21 -4.16 -5.40 -8.16
C LEU A 21 -4.71 -4.33 -7.22
N SER A 22 -4.94 -3.26 -7.67
CA SER A 22 -5.68 -2.16 -7.96
C SER A 22 -6.61 -1.31 -7.37
N GLY A 23 -7.31 -0.59 -7.35
CA GLY A 23 -8.00 0.51 -7.43
C GLY A 23 -9.36 0.86 -7.20
N CYS A 24 -10.10 1.65 -6.93
CA CYS A 24 -10.85 2.65 -6.44
C CYS A 24 -12.22 3.17 -6.64
N SER A 25 -12.96 3.84 -6.02
CA SER A 25 -13.83 4.86 -6.24
C SER A 25 -15.08 5.37 -5.68
N SER A 26 -15.86 6.10 -5.49
CA SER A 26 -16.81 7.13 -5.38
C SER A 26 -18.11 6.82 -4.62
N GLN A 27 -19.05 7.46 -4.24
CA GLN A 27 -19.61 8.65 -3.96
C GLN A 27 -21.08 8.73 -3.44
N ASP A 28 -21.50 9.61 -2.72
CA ASP A 28 -22.71 10.42 -2.73
C ASP A 28 -22.73 11.48 -1.62
N GLU A 29 -22.65 12.75 -1.96
CA GLU A 29 -22.54 13.76 -0.96
C GLU A 29 -23.81 14.04 -0.17
N SER A 30 -25.00 13.98 -0.75
CA SER A 30 -26.21 14.31 0.01
C SER A 30 -26.63 13.21 0.98
N SER A 31 -26.48 11.93 0.59
CA SER A 31 -26.75 10.80 1.47
C SER A 31 -25.53 10.36 2.28
N THR A 32 -24.31 10.44 1.71
CA THR A 32 -23.06 10.13 2.41
C THR A 32 -22.71 11.17 3.47
N LYS A 33 -22.93 12.48 3.22
CA LYS A 33 -22.80 13.52 4.26
C LYS A 33 -23.70 13.23 5.47
N LYS A 34 -24.90 12.73 5.25
CA LYS A 34 -25.77 12.28 6.36
C LYS A 34 -25.22 11.03 7.06
N VAL A 35 -24.63 10.10 6.32
CA VAL A 35 -24.05 8.86 6.88
C VAL A 35 -22.76 9.17 7.65
N ILE A 36 -21.88 10.01 7.09
CA ILE A 36 -20.60 10.37 7.71
C ILE A 36 -20.82 11.27 8.93
N LYS A 37 -21.77 12.23 8.86
CA LYS A 37 -22.10 13.09 10.01
C LYS A 37 -22.81 12.35 11.16
N GLN A 38 -23.46 11.23 10.89
CA GLN A 38 -24.07 10.38 11.91
C GLN A 38 -23.07 9.33 12.40
N GLY A 39 -22.43 9.56 13.52
CA GLY A 39 -21.58 8.60 14.21
C GLY A 39 -20.08 8.74 13.91
N LYS A 40 -19.57 9.97 13.85
CA LYS A 40 -18.12 10.20 13.99
C LYS A 40 -17.60 9.64 15.30
N ILE A 41 -16.40 9.10 15.28
CA ILE A 41 -15.67 8.72 16.48
C ILE A 41 -15.49 9.94 17.39
N LYS A 42 -15.47 9.73 18.70
CA LYS A 42 -15.34 10.79 19.69
C LYS A 42 -14.10 11.65 19.41
N LYS A 43 -14.29 12.98 19.29
CA LYS A 43 -13.20 13.93 19.07
C LYS A 43 -12.26 13.95 20.29
N VAL A 44 -10.97 14.05 20.03
CA VAL A 44 -9.94 14.28 21.04
C VAL A 44 -10.15 15.63 21.75
N ASP A 45 -9.77 15.70 23.02
CA ASP A 45 -9.92 16.91 23.82
C ASP A 45 -9.14 18.10 23.23
N ALA A 46 -9.78 19.26 23.25
CA ALA A 46 -9.21 20.49 22.69
C ALA A 46 -7.94 21.00 23.39
N SER A 47 -7.64 20.50 24.58
CA SER A 47 -6.47 20.93 25.37
C SER A 47 -5.12 20.40 24.84
N ASP A 48 -5.13 19.34 24.02
CA ASP A 48 -3.90 18.70 23.47
C ASP A 48 -3.81 18.76 21.94
N ARG A 49 -4.49 19.73 21.32
CA ARG A 49 -4.56 19.88 19.86
C ARG A 49 -3.24 20.08 19.14
N SER A 50 -2.20 20.51 19.84
CA SER A 50 -0.90 20.83 19.21
C SER A 50 -0.08 19.60 18.82
N LYS A 51 -0.40 18.44 19.37
CA LYS A 51 0.34 17.19 19.13
C LYS A 51 -0.38 16.19 18.22
N HIS A 52 -1.67 16.40 17.95
CA HIS A 52 -2.48 15.45 17.23
C HIS A 52 -2.77 15.90 15.80
N LEU A 53 -2.80 14.95 14.86
CA LEU A 53 -3.22 15.19 13.49
C LEU A 53 -4.64 15.77 13.48
N ARG A 54 -4.84 16.80 12.67
CA ARG A 54 -6.16 17.43 12.47
C ARG A 54 -6.38 17.76 11.01
N ASP A 55 -7.37 17.14 10.45
CA ASP A 55 -7.83 17.46 9.11
C ASP A 55 -8.86 18.58 9.12
N LYS A 56 -9.05 19.26 8.01
CA LYS A 56 -10.09 20.28 7.82
C LYS A 56 -11.38 19.63 7.33
N ASP A 57 -12.37 19.48 8.21
CA ASP A 57 -13.70 19.01 7.84
C ASP A 57 -14.32 19.84 6.67
N ASP A 58 -14.13 21.18 6.70
CA ASP A 58 -14.68 22.10 5.70
C ASP A 58 -14.16 21.82 4.27
N LEU A 59 -12.98 21.24 4.13
CA LEU A 59 -12.37 20.95 2.84
C LEU A 59 -13.24 20.01 1.97
N TYR A 60 -13.94 19.10 2.62
CA TYR A 60 -14.81 18.13 1.96
C TYR A 60 -16.23 18.64 1.71
N GLU A 61 -16.55 19.84 2.20
CA GLU A 61 -17.89 20.45 2.05
C GLU A 61 -17.92 21.50 0.92
N VAL A 62 -16.74 21.90 0.39
CA VAL A 62 -16.64 22.96 -0.63
C VAL A 62 -17.14 22.48 -2.00
N TYR A 63 -16.88 21.21 -2.34
CA TYR A 63 -17.24 20.65 -3.63
C TYR A 63 -18.11 19.42 -3.43
N ASP A 64 -19.14 19.30 -4.27
CA ASP A 64 -19.92 18.08 -4.36
C ASP A 64 -19.09 16.98 -5.03
N ASP A 65 -18.76 15.94 -4.28
CA ASP A 65 -18.11 14.74 -4.80
C ASP A 65 -19.07 13.56 -4.94
N SER A 66 -20.41 13.82 -4.95
CA SER A 66 -21.50 12.86 -4.93
C SER A 66 -21.88 12.25 -6.29
N GLY A 67 -21.56 12.81 -7.40
CA GLY A 67 -21.82 12.29 -8.72
C GLY A 67 -20.55 11.98 -9.53
N ILE A 68 -20.71 11.80 -10.80
CA ILE A 68 -19.62 11.70 -11.76
C ILE A 68 -19.34 13.08 -12.34
N VAL A 69 -18.08 13.45 -12.45
CA VAL A 69 -17.65 14.62 -13.24
C VAL A 69 -17.15 14.10 -14.58
N THR A 70 -17.60 14.68 -15.67
CA THR A 70 -17.07 14.36 -16.99
C THR A 70 -15.83 15.22 -17.27
N MET A 71 -14.72 14.60 -17.66
CA MET A 71 -13.49 15.27 -18.07
C MET A 71 -13.22 15.00 -19.54
N TYR A 72 -12.94 16.07 -20.27
CA TYR A 72 -12.55 16.07 -21.67
C TYR A 72 -11.06 16.40 -21.74
N LEU A 73 -10.28 15.49 -22.30
CA LEU A 73 -8.83 15.62 -22.42
C LEU A 73 -8.42 15.56 -23.89
N THR A 74 -8.08 16.71 -24.48
CA THR A 74 -7.46 16.74 -25.80
C THR A 74 -5.95 16.68 -25.64
N VAL A 75 -5.30 15.68 -26.26
CA VAL A 75 -3.84 15.48 -26.18
C VAL A 75 -3.16 15.83 -27.51
N SER A 76 -1.99 16.46 -27.43
CA SER A 76 -1.19 16.86 -28.57
C SER A 76 0.32 16.75 -28.28
N ARG A 77 1.14 16.67 -29.34
CA ARG A 77 2.60 16.71 -29.18
C ARG A 77 3.04 18.10 -28.76
N GLY A 78 4.02 18.15 -27.90
CA GLY A 78 4.72 19.36 -27.50
C GLY A 78 6.12 19.41 -28.09
N ASN A 79 7.13 19.46 -27.22
CA ASN A 79 8.54 19.59 -27.60
C ASN A 79 9.43 18.68 -26.75
N SER A 80 10.63 18.36 -27.28
CA SER A 80 11.58 17.45 -26.62
C SER A 80 12.22 18.05 -25.37
N SER A 81 12.30 19.37 -25.26
CA SER A 81 12.89 20.01 -24.07
C SER A 81 12.01 19.90 -22.83
N GLU A 82 10.72 19.61 -23.01
CA GLU A 82 9.75 19.33 -21.93
C GLU A 82 9.36 17.85 -21.86
N ASN A 83 10.02 16.98 -22.64
CA ASN A 83 9.68 15.56 -22.77
C ASN A 83 8.20 15.32 -23.15
N THR A 84 7.65 16.20 -24.03
CA THR A 84 6.23 16.19 -24.44
C THR A 84 6.02 15.96 -25.95
N ASP A 85 7.08 15.65 -26.71
CA ASP A 85 7.04 15.41 -28.16
C ASP A 85 6.65 13.97 -28.54
N HIS A 86 6.04 13.24 -27.61
CA HIS A 86 5.60 11.86 -27.78
C HIS A 86 4.17 11.75 -28.31
N SER A 87 3.81 10.60 -28.84
CA SER A 87 2.42 10.28 -29.19
C SER A 87 1.65 9.71 -28.01
N TRP A 88 0.32 9.78 -28.10
CA TRP A 88 -0.57 9.13 -27.14
C TRP A 88 -0.37 7.62 -27.11
N ALA A 89 -0.12 7.03 -28.29
CA ALA A 89 0.17 5.61 -28.41
C ALA A 89 1.48 5.23 -27.67
N GLU A 90 2.55 6.04 -27.81
CA GLU A 90 3.82 5.79 -27.16
C GLU A 90 3.68 5.81 -25.65
N ILE A 91 3.05 6.83 -25.05
CA ILE A 91 2.90 6.88 -23.58
C ILE A 91 2.04 5.76 -23.03
N ASN A 92 1.12 5.20 -23.82
CA ASN A 92 0.27 4.08 -23.42
C ASN A 92 0.92 2.70 -23.67
N THR A 93 2.04 2.65 -24.39
CA THR A 93 2.76 1.40 -24.67
C THR A 93 3.67 1.00 -23.50
N TYR A 94 4.46 1.94 -23.00
CA TYR A 94 5.53 1.64 -22.05
C TYR A 94 5.04 1.65 -20.59
N SER A 95 5.53 0.66 -19.83
CA SER A 95 5.39 0.62 -18.37
C SER A 95 6.53 1.39 -17.68
N VAL A 96 6.43 1.58 -16.37
CA VAL A 96 7.54 2.16 -15.59
C VAL A 96 8.82 1.33 -15.69
N TYR A 97 8.69 0.02 -15.77
CA TYR A 97 9.83 -0.90 -15.89
C TYR A 97 10.53 -0.78 -17.23
N ASP A 98 9.77 -0.52 -18.31
CA ASP A 98 10.33 -0.24 -19.62
C ASP A 98 11.15 1.05 -19.60
N TYR A 99 10.64 2.12 -18.99
CA TYR A 99 11.37 3.38 -18.82
C TYR A 99 12.65 3.20 -17.98
N GLN A 100 12.59 2.41 -16.90
CA GLN A 100 13.76 2.06 -16.09
C GLN A 100 14.79 1.26 -16.91
N ALA A 101 14.35 0.29 -17.71
CA ALA A 101 15.25 -0.50 -18.57
C ALA A 101 15.89 0.33 -19.68
N MET A 102 15.21 1.35 -20.18
CA MET A 102 15.72 2.30 -21.19
C MET A 102 16.58 3.42 -20.59
N ASP A 103 16.61 3.56 -19.27
CA ASP A 103 17.25 4.66 -18.54
C ASP A 103 16.75 6.06 -19.01
N VAL A 104 15.43 6.21 -19.17
CA VAL A 104 14.79 7.45 -19.59
C VAL A 104 13.65 7.84 -18.64
N GLU A 105 13.35 9.15 -18.60
CA GLU A 105 12.17 9.66 -17.90
C GLU A 105 10.88 9.21 -18.61
N ARG A 106 9.79 9.07 -17.83
CA ARG A 106 8.46 8.76 -18.40
C ARG A 106 8.04 9.80 -19.42
N TYR A 107 7.68 9.36 -20.59
CA TYR A 107 7.18 10.19 -21.68
C TYR A 107 5.88 10.91 -21.30
N GLN A 108 5.74 12.11 -21.79
CA GLN A 108 4.59 12.97 -21.59
C GLN A 108 4.02 13.46 -22.91
N VAL A 109 2.80 13.96 -22.87
CA VAL A 109 2.18 14.74 -23.96
C VAL A 109 1.59 16.02 -23.39
N LEU A 110 1.35 17.02 -24.24
CA LEU A 110 0.55 18.18 -23.86
C LEU A 110 -0.92 17.76 -23.75
N GLY A 111 -1.65 18.39 -22.83
CA GLY A 111 -3.08 18.17 -22.63
C GLY A 111 -3.85 19.48 -22.49
N LEU A 112 -5.03 19.55 -23.10
CA LEU A 112 -6.07 20.51 -22.74
C LEU A 112 -7.10 19.73 -21.92
N LEU A 113 -7.07 19.95 -20.60
CA LEU A 113 -8.05 19.37 -19.69
C LEU A 113 -9.21 20.34 -19.49
N GLN A 114 -10.42 19.86 -19.71
CA GLN A 114 -11.67 20.59 -19.49
C GLN A 114 -12.59 19.74 -18.63
N ALA A 115 -13.17 20.33 -17.58
CA ALA A 115 -14.18 19.64 -16.75
C ALA A 115 -15.58 20.12 -17.09
N GLY A 116 -16.54 19.22 -16.98
CA GLY A 116 -17.93 19.48 -17.31
C GLY A 116 -18.88 18.33 -16.95
N ASP A 117 -19.90 18.21 -17.75
CA ASP A 117 -20.91 17.14 -17.69
C ASP A 117 -21.02 16.40 -19.04
N ASP A 118 -22.00 15.54 -19.19
CA ASP A 118 -22.21 14.75 -20.42
C ASP A 118 -22.57 15.60 -21.66
N ASN A 119 -22.85 16.90 -21.49
CA ASN A 119 -23.13 17.84 -22.59
C ASN A 119 -21.89 18.63 -23.04
N GLY A 120 -20.76 18.49 -22.32
CA GLY A 120 -19.50 19.18 -22.64
C GLY A 120 -18.93 19.97 -21.46
N PRO A 121 -17.84 20.74 -21.72
CA PRO A 121 -17.22 21.61 -20.71
C PRO A 121 -18.20 22.65 -20.15
N VAL A 122 -18.19 22.86 -18.82
CA VAL A 122 -19.11 23.75 -18.11
C VAL A 122 -18.43 25.07 -17.71
N ALA A 123 -19.14 26.18 -17.86
CA ALA A 123 -18.64 27.50 -17.50
C ALA A 123 -18.28 27.59 -15.99
N GLY A 124 -17.08 28.08 -15.70
CA GLY A 124 -16.54 28.17 -14.35
C GLY A 124 -15.68 27.00 -13.92
N GLU A 125 -15.72 25.88 -14.66
CA GLU A 125 -14.82 24.74 -14.45
C GLU A 125 -13.48 24.94 -15.19
N VAL A 126 -12.48 24.12 -14.81
CA VAL A 126 -11.15 24.18 -15.39
C VAL A 126 -11.18 24.00 -16.91
N GLY A 127 -10.43 24.83 -17.63
CA GLY A 127 -10.26 24.74 -19.09
C GLY A 127 -11.46 25.24 -19.91
N TYR A 128 -12.56 25.70 -19.31
CA TYR A 128 -13.70 26.20 -20.06
C TYR A 128 -13.32 27.36 -20.99
N GLY A 129 -13.63 27.21 -22.27
CA GLY A 129 -13.29 28.22 -23.30
C GLY A 129 -11.80 28.32 -23.64
N GLU A 130 -10.94 27.46 -23.12
CA GLU A 130 -9.54 27.36 -23.55
C GLU A 130 -9.42 26.49 -24.82
N GLU A 131 -8.49 26.92 -25.72
CA GLU A 131 -8.17 26.17 -26.94
C GLU A 131 -6.72 25.67 -26.93
N ALA A 132 -5.87 26.23 -26.06
CA ALA A 132 -4.47 25.86 -25.93
C ALA A 132 -4.24 24.89 -24.78
N PRO A 133 -3.25 23.98 -24.87
CA PRO A 133 -2.91 23.05 -23.81
C PRO A 133 -2.65 23.73 -22.46
N ASN A 134 -3.35 23.30 -21.43
CA ASN A 134 -3.25 23.81 -20.07
C ASN A 134 -2.54 22.84 -19.11
N ALA A 135 -2.17 21.65 -19.58
CA ALA A 135 -1.58 20.59 -18.78
C ALA A 135 -0.50 19.80 -19.52
N THR A 136 0.25 18.98 -18.78
CA THR A 136 0.97 17.81 -19.29
C THR A 136 0.34 16.54 -18.78
N VAL A 137 0.44 15.46 -19.54
CA VAL A 137 -0.18 14.17 -19.24
C VAL A 137 0.84 13.05 -19.38
N GLN A 138 0.88 12.15 -18.41
CA GLN A 138 1.70 10.94 -18.44
C GLN A 138 0.95 9.75 -17.83
N VAL A 139 1.35 8.53 -18.19
CA VAL A 139 0.92 7.31 -17.50
C VAL A 139 1.54 7.27 -16.11
N ARG A 140 0.76 6.88 -15.10
CA ARG A 140 1.20 6.76 -13.71
C ARG A 140 1.03 5.33 -13.17
N GLY A 141 1.56 5.12 -11.97
CA GLY A 141 1.57 3.83 -11.27
C GLY A 141 2.88 3.08 -11.48
N GLN A 142 3.10 2.07 -10.65
CA GLN A 142 4.20 1.12 -10.81
C GLN A 142 3.70 -0.09 -11.59
N SER A 143 3.25 -1.12 -10.88
CA SER A 143 2.70 -2.33 -11.45
C SER A 143 1.49 -2.08 -12.36
N SER A 144 0.58 -1.19 -11.97
CA SER A 144 -0.59 -0.81 -12.77
C SER A 144 -0.25 -0.17 -14.13
N SER A 145 1.00 0.30 -14.31
CA SER A 145 1.47 0.79 -15.62
C SER A 145 1.61 -0.31 -16.69
N LYS A 146 1.71 -1.59 -16.28
CA LYS A 146 1.69 -2.76 -17.18
C LYS A 146 0.28 -3.05 -17.74
N GLY A 147 -0.77 -2.56 -17.08
CA GLY A 147 -2.16 -2.84 -17.46
C GLY A 147 -2.55 -2.32 -18.84
N VAL A 148 -3.53 -2.94 -19.47
CA VAL A 148 -4.08 -2.52 -20.78
C VAL A 148 -4.79 -1.17 -20.63
N GLN A 149 -5.60 -1.01 -19.60
CA GLN A 149 -6.16 0.29 -19.23
C GLN A 149 -5.21 1.01 -18.28
N LYS A 150 -4.81 2.23 -18.63
CA LYS A 150 -3.78 2.99 -17.91
C LYS A 150 -4.37 3.93 -16.87
N ASN A 151 -3.59 4.20 -15.84
CA ASN A 151 -3.79 5.34 -14.93
C ASN A 151 -3.06 6.56 -15.49
N TYR A 152 -3.63 7.75 -15.31
CA TYR A 152 -3.04 8.99 -15.82
C TYR A 152 -2.73 9.98 -14.69
N LYS A 153 -1.65 10.74 -14.86
CA LYS A 153 -1.38 11.96 -14.11
C LYS A 153 -1.52 13.14 -15.08
N VAL A 154 -2.44 14.03 -14.77
CA VAL A 154 -2.60 15.31 -15.46
C VAL A 154 -2.06 16.42 -14.56
N GLU A 155 -1.03 17.12 -14.99
CA GLU A 155 -0.41 18.22 -14.24
C GLU A 155 -0.75 19.56 -14.90
N LEU A 156 -1.63 20.35 -14.29
CA LEU A 156 -1.99 21.68 -14.77
C LEU A 156 -0.79 22.62 -14.74
N LYS A 157 -0.51 23.32 -15.84
CA LYS A 157 0.59 24.28 -15.96
C LYS A 157 0.42 25.45 -14.98
N ARG A 158 1.53 26.01 -14.52
CA ARG A 158 1.48 27.19 -13.64
C ARG A 158 0.78 28.36 -14.35
N GLY A 159 -0.17 28.97 -13.65
CA GLY A 159 -0.97 30.07 -14.20
C GLY A 159 -2.19 29.66 -15.02
N LYS A 160 -2.43 28.34 -15.20
CA LYS A 160 -3.59 27.77 -15.92
C LYS A 160 -4.73 27.31 -15.01
N GLY A 161 -4.78 27.87 -13.80
CA GLY A 161 -5.82 27.54 -12.84
C GLY A 161 -5.56 26.25 -12.06
N THR A 162 -6.59 25.76 -11.42
CA THR A 162 -6.63 24.53 -10.64
C THR A 162 -8.01 23.89 -10.81
N TRP A 163 -8.08 22.57 -10.72
CA TRP A 163 -9.34 21.88 -10.55
C TRP A 163 -9.55 21.58 -9.06
N ARG A 164 -10.60 22.14 -8.46
CA ARG A 164 -10.90 21.97 -7.04
C ARG A 164 -9.67 22.20 -6.13
N GLN A 165 -8.93 23.28 -6.40
CA GLN A 165 -7.66 23.66 -5.73
C GLN A 165 -6.52 22.63 -5.91
N GLN A 166 -6.60 21.72 -6.86
CA GLN A 166 -5.54 20.75 -7.19
C GLN A 166 -4.93 21.09 -8.55
N ARG A 167 -3.59 20.98 -8.67
CA ARG A 167 -2.87 21.08 -9.93
C ARG A 167 -2.49 19.71 -10.48
N SER A 168 -2.15 18.78 -9.61
CA SER A 168 -1.87 17.39 -9.95
C SER A 168 -3.15 16.58 -9.79
N ILE A 169 -3.65 16.06 -10.90
CA ILE A 169 -4.89 15.29 -10.97
C ILE A 169 -4.50 13.86 -11.32
N ALA A 170 -4.65 12.95 -10.38
CA ALA A 170 -4.42 11.53 -10.62
C ALA A 170 -5.73 10.84 -10.95
N LEU A 171 -5.81 10.25 -12.13
CA LEU A 171 -6.92 9.47 -12.62
C LEU A 171 -6.55 7.99 -12.56
N ASN A 172 -7.18 7.26 -11.66
CA ASN A 172 -6.93 5.85 -11.44
C ASN A 172 -8.03 5.01 -12.11
N LYS A 173 -7.64 4.02 -12.91
CA LYS A 173 -8.56 3.16 -13.66
C LYS A 173 -8.99 1.89 -12.91
N HIS A 174 -8.13 1.42 -11.99
CA HIS A 174 -8.39 0.23 -11.16
C HIS A 174 -8.80 -1.01 -11.94
N MET A 175 -8.11 -1.26 -13.05
CA MET A 175 -8.43 -2.32 -14.01
C MET A 175 -8.60 -3.71 -13.36
N SER A 176 -7.88 -3.98 -12.30
CA SER A 176 -7.86 -5.30 -11.65
C SER A 176 -8.84 -5.43 -10.48
N GLU A 177 -9.62 -4.41 -10.18
CA GLU A 177 -10.68 -4.43 -9.17
C GLU A 177 -12.05 -4.60 -9.79
N GLY A 178 -12.81 -5.60 -9.32
CA GLY A 178 -14.14 -5.88 -9.85
C GLY A 178 -15.16 -4.78 -9.59
N LEU A 179 -15.10 -4.12 -8.44
CA LEU A 179 -16.12 -3.13 -8.04
C LEU A 179 -15.83 -1.70 -8.52
N ARG A 180 -14.56 -1.37 -8.78
CA ARG A 180 -14.11 -0.04 -9.23
C ARG A 180 -14.35 1.12 -8.24
N PHE A 181 -14.67 0.86 -6.94
CA PHE A 181 -14.98 1.92 -5.98
C PHE A 181 -14.31 1.83 -4.59
N ARG A 182 -13.49 0.82 -4.27
CA ARG A 182 -12.97 0.61 -2.91
C ARG A 182 -12.13 1.76 -2.36
N ASN A 183 -11.21 2.29 -3.14
CA ASN A 183 -10.30 3.33 -2.64
C ASN A 183 -11.01 4.66 -2.32
N LYS A 184 -12.03 5.08 -3.10
CA LYS A 184 -12.87 6.21 -2.65
C LYS A 184 -13.67 5.83 -1.41
N MET A 185 -14.23 4.64 -1.36
CA MET A 185 -14.92 4.15 -0.16
C MET A 185 -13.99 4.22 1.07
N ALA A 186 -12.70 3.86 0.92
CA ALA A 186 -11.72 4.01 1.98
C ALA A 186 -11.60 5.46 2.45
N TYR A 187 -11.35 6.40 1.53
CA TYR A 187 -11.18 7.81 1.90
C TYR A 187 -12.46 8.43 2.43
N ASP A 188 -13.63 8.06 1.92
CA ASP A 188 -14.91 8.52 2.46
C ASP A 188 -15.16 7.98 3.88
N LEU A 189 -14.69 6.77 4.20
CA LEU A 189 -14.70 6.23 5.57
C LEU A 189 -13.68 6.95 6.46
N ILE A 190 -12.45 7.15 6.00
CA ILE A 190 -11.38 7.82 6.75
C ILE A 190 -11.80 9.23 7.18
N ARG A 191 -12.53 9.98 6.35
CA ARG A 191 -13.10 11.30 6.72
C ARG A 191 -13.91 11.28 8.02
N GLY A 192 -14.48 10.15 8.40
CA GLY A 192 -15.25 9.98 9.63
C GLY A 192 -14.42 9.66 10.86
N ILE A 193 -13.11 9.45 10.71
CA ILE A 193 -12.16 9.10 11.77
C ILE A 193 -11.28 10.32 12.09
N PRO A 194 -11.54 11.06 13.18
CA PRO A 194 -10.86 12.34 13.46
C PRO A 194 -9.36 12.25 13.66
N GLN A 195 -8.82 11.07 13.92
CA GLN A 195 -7.40 10.78 14.13
C GLN A 195 -6.64 10.52 12.82
N MET A 196 -7.36 10.48 11.69
CA MET A 196 -6.80 10.21 10.37
C MET A 196 -7.09 11.37 9.42
N MET A 197 -6.36 11.45 8.33
CA MET A 197 -6.57 12.40 7.25
C MET A 197 -7.02 11.64 6.00
N GLY A 198 -8.21 11.99 5.48
CA GLY A 198 -8.67 11.47 4.20
C GLY A 198 -8.07 12.25 3.02
N LEU A 199 -8.18 11.68 1.84
CA LEU A 199 -7.91 12.41 0.58
C LEU A 199 -9.21 12.76 -0.10
N ARG A 200 -9.22 13.87 -0.86
CA ARG A 200 -10.35 14.21 -1.73
C ARG A 200 -10.35 13.28 -2.93
N THR A 201 -11.52 12.76 -3.24
CA THR A 201 -11.72 11.82 -4.34
C THR A 201 -12.95 12.19 -5.14
N GLN A 202 -12.96 11.83 -6.44
CA GLN A 202 -14.08 12.08 -7.33
C GLN A 202 -14.18 11.00 -8.39
N PHE A 203 -15.38 10.56 -8.74
CA PHE A 203 -15.60 9.81 -9.98
C PHE A 203 -15.46 10.69 -11.18
N VAL A 204 -14.82 10.18 -12.18
CA VAL A 204 -14.59 10.85 -13.45
C VAL A 204 -14.96 9.92 -14.60
N HIS A 205 -15.82 10.38 -15.49
CA HIS A 205 -15.97 9.82 -16.82
C HIS A 205 -15.00 10.54 -17.74
N LEU A 206 -14.00 9.83 -18.25
CA LEU A 206 -12.93 10.43 -19.06
C LEU A 206 -13.17 10.22 -20.55
N TRP A 207 -13.16 11.32 -21.30
CA TRP A 207 -13.16 11.33 -22.74
C TRP A 207 -11.81 11.85 -23.25
N VAL A 208 -11.20 11.19 -24.24
CA VAL A 208 -9.89 11.57 -24.79
C VAL A 208 -9.99 11.83 -26.30
N CYS A 209 -9.51 12.98 -26.72
CA CYS A 209 -9.31 13.33 -28.12
C CYS A 209 -7.81 13.35 -28.44
N ASP A 210 -7.35 12.35 -29.22
CA ASP A 210 -5.94 12.22 -29.59
C ASP A 210 -5.62 13.02 -30.87
N GLN A 211 -4.82 14.06 -30.72
CA GLN A 211 -4.28 14.90 -31.80
C GLN A 211 -2.76 14.75 -31.94
N THR A 212 -2.15 13.73 -31.31
CA THR A 212 -0.69 13.58 -31.33
C THR A 212 -0.14 13.09 -32.66
N GLU A 213 -0.92 12.35 -33.46
CA GLU A 213 -0.50 11.83 -34.77
C GLU A 213 -1.22 12.50 -35.94
N LYS A 214 -2.50 12.82 -35.79
CA LYS A 214 -3.34 13.41 -36.83
C LYS A 214 -4.30 14.41 -36.21
N SER A 215 -4.70 15.41 -36.98
CA SER A 215 -5.83 16.25 -36.59
C SER A 215 -7.07 15.37 -36.40
N ASN A 216 -7.62 15.38 -35.20
CA ASN A 216 -8.80 14.63 -34.79
C ASN A 216 -9.64 15.51 -33.86
N ASP A 217 -10.95 15.53 -34.10
CA ASP A 217 -11.90 16.28 -33.26
C ASP A 217 -12.89 15.33 -32.54
N THR A 218 -12.64 14.03 -32.62
CA THR A 218 -13.52 13.01 -32.03
C THR A 218 -12.98 12.54 -30.68
N PHE A 219 -13.79 12.64 -29.65
CA PHE A 219 -13.50 12.09 -28.35
C PHE A 219 -13.84 10.59 -28.31
N ALA A 220 -12.89 9.80 -27.85
CA ALA A 220 -13.08 8.39 -27.50
C ALA A 220 -13.44 8.26 -26.03
N ASP A 221 -14.36 7.36 -25.71
CA ASP A 221 -14.73 7.04 -24.33
C ASP A 221 -13.62 6.20 -23.67
N TYR A 222 -13.11 6.69 -22.55
CA TYR A 222 -12.13 5.99 -21.71
C TYR A 222 -12.78 5.42 -20.44
N GLY A 223 -14.09 5.62 -20.25
CA GLY A 223 -14.90 5.07 -19.17
C GLY A 223 -14.62 5.68 -17.82
N LEU A 224 -14.86 4.89 -16.79
CA LEU A 224 -14.81 5.29 -15.40
C LEU A 224 -13.37 5.36 -14.86
N PHE A 225 -13.07 6.49 -14.23
CA PHE A 225 -11.87 6.71 -13.42
C PHE A 225 -12.24 7.21 -12.04
N THR A 226 -11.32 7.05 -11.10
CA THR A 226 -11.37 7.79 -9.85
C THR A 226 -10.21 8.76 -9.77
N GLN A 227 -10.54 10.02 -9.64
CA GLN A 227 -9.57 11.02 -9.24
C GLN A 227 -9.27 10.87 -7.76
N VAL A 228 -7.98 10.83 -7.42
CA VAL A 228 -7.48 10.81 -6.04
C VAL A 228 -6.53 11.98 -5.85
N GLU A 229 -6.72 12.75 -4.78
CA GLU A 229 -5.84 13.85 -4.43
C GLU A 229 -4.40 13.39 -4.24
N GLN A 230 -3.45 14.10 -4.87
CA GLN A 230 -2.03 13.79 -4.73
C GLN A 230 -1.46 14.50 -3.51
N LEU A 231 -0.91 13.73 -2.57
CA LEU A 231 -0.19 14.28 -1.43
C LEU A 231 1.06 15.03 -1.89
N ASN A 232 1.03 16.33 -1.71
CA ASN A 232 2.09 17.28 -2.02
C ASN A 232 1.89 18.57 -1.20
N LYS A 233 2.76 19.56 -1.37
CA LYS A 233 2.68 20.85 -0.65
C LYS A 233 1.31 21.54 -0.78
N THR A 234 0.64 21.40 -1.92
CA THR A 234 -0.69 21.99 -2.16
C THR A 234 -1.77 21.26 -1.34
N ALA A 235 -1.74 19.94 -1.33
CA ALA A 235 -2.64 19.12 -0.53
C ALA A 235 -2.43 19.37 0.97
N LEU A 236 -1.19 19.32 1.47
CA LEU A 236 -0.89 19.61 2.88
C LEU A 236 -1.47 20.97 3.31
N LYS A 237 -1.26 22.02 2.48
CA LYS A 237 -1.83 23.35 2.75
C LYS A 237 -3.37 23.34 2.78
N ALA A 238 -4.00 22.63 1.85
CA ALA A 238 -5.46 22.52 1.78
C ALA A 238 -6.03 21.86 3.04
N HIS A 239 -5.39 20.81 3.52
CA HIS A 239 -5.72 20.10 4.76
C HIS A 239 -5.34 20.85 6.04
N GLY A 240 -4.69 22.03 5.93
CA GLY A 240 -4.27 22.84 7.07
C GLY A 240 -3.01 22.36 7.76
N LEU A 241 -2.25 21.52 7.09
CA LEU A 241 -0.95 21.00 7.54
C LEU A 241 0.19 21.93 7.07
N ASP A 242 1.37 21.78 7.69
CA ASP A 242 2.57 22.51 7.28
C ASP A 242 3.04 21.99 5.90
N LYS A 243 2.86 22.84 4.87
CA LYS A 243 3.20 22.50 3.48
C LYS A 243 4.70 22.34 3.22
N ASP A 244 5.53 22.90 4.10
CA ASP A 244 6.99 22.88 4.00
C ASP A 244 7.60 21.80 4.90
N GLY A 245 6.78 21.03 5.62
CA GLY A 245 7.18 19.90 6.44
C GLY A 245 7.76 18.73 5.65
N HIS A 246 8.32 17.77 6.37
CA HIS A 246 8.80 16.51 5.79
C HIS A 246 7.61 15.67 5.32
N LEU A 247 7.71 15.13 4.13
CA LEU A 247 6.72 14.22 3.56
C LEU A 247 7.44 13.15 2.74
N TYR A 248 7.33 11.91 3.16
CA TYR A 248 7.91 10.76 2.47
C TYR A 248 6.82 9.79 2.05
N LYS A 249 6.78 9.42 0.78
CA LYS A 249 5.98 8.26 0.34
C LYS A 249 6.74 6.99 0.66
N VAL A 250 6.12 6.10 1.40
CA VAL A 250 6.72 4.83 1.79
C VAL A 250 6.52 3.81 0.67
N ASN A 251 7.62 3.31 0.12
CA ASN A 251 7.62 2.35 -0.99
C ASN A 251 8.00 0.94 -0.54
N ASN A 252 9.12 0.78 0.21
CA ASN A 252 9.58 -0.50 0.75
C ASN A 252 10.39 -0.24 2.02
N PHE A 253 9.71 0.06 3.13
CA PHE A 253 10.42 0.56 4.31
C PHE A 253 9.89 -0.05 5.62
N GLU A 254 10.71 -0.87 6.26
CA GLU A 254 10.41 -1.54 7.53
C GLU A 254 10.91 -0.77 8.76
N PHE A 255 11.25 0.51 8.64
CA PHE A 255 11.83 1.34 9.71
C PHE A 255 13.18 0.82 10.25
N GLU A 256 13.90 0.02 9.50
CA GLU A 256 15.29 -0.29 9.79
C GLU A 256 16.19 0.94 9.53
N ARG A 257 17.28 1.05 10.31
CA ARG A 257 18.22 2.17 10.20
C ARG A 257 19.23 1.99 9.06
N TYR A 258 18.87 1.66 7.88
CA TYR A 258 19.74 1.48 6.71
C TYR A 258 20.81 2.57 6.57
N LYS A 259 21.90 2.47 7.38
CA LYS A 259 22.94 3.52 7.51
C LYS A 259 23.68 3.81 6.20
N ASP A 260 23.72 2.84 5.29
CA ASP A 260 24.36 2.98 3.99
C ASP A 260 23.44 3.68 2.96
N ILE A 261 22.13 3.75 3.21
CA ILE A 261 21.13 4.31 2.31
C ILE A 261 20.55 5.60 2.90
N ILE A 262 20.07 5.58 4.16
CA ILE A 262 19.43 6.74 4.80
C ILE A 262 20.51 7.63 5.41
N LYS A 263 20.90 8.66 4.66
CA LYS A 263 21.93 9.65 4.97
C LYS A 263 21.38 11.07 4.81
N LEU A 264 22.14 12.05 5.26
CA LEU A 264 21.85 13.44 4.93
C LEU A 264 21.96 13.65 3.42
N ALA A 265 21.13 14.53 2.86
CA ALA A 265 21.11 14.78 1.42
C ALA A 265 22.41 15.40 0.89
N ASP A 266 23.20 16.04 1.76
CA ASP A 266 24.52 16.62 1.45
C ASP A 266 25.69 15.67 1.73
N ASP A 267 25.44 14.44 2.21
CA ASP A 267 26.49 13.42 2.37
C ASP A 267 27.03 13.03 0.98
N PRO A 268 28.37 13.09 0.76
CA PRO A 268 28.96 12.74 -0.54
C PRO A 268 28.69 11.32 -1.02
N SER A 269 28.28 10.43 -0.13
CA SER A 269 27.93 9.04 -0.46
C SER A 269 26.42 8.78 -0.49
N PHE A 270 25.59 9.83 -0.44
CA PHE A 270 24.13 9.72 -0.58
C PHE A 270 23.76 9.34 -2.01
N ASN A 271 22.87 8.37 -2.16
CA ASN A 271 22.32 7.95 -3.44
C ASN A 271 20.79 8.13 -3.39
N GLN A 272 20.28 9.06 -4.19
CA GLN A 272 18.84 9.36 -4.25
C GLN A 272 18.02 8.16 -4.72
N ALA A 273 18.50 7.38 -5.67
CA ALA A 273 17.75 6.23 -6.19
C ALA A 273 17.61 5.11 -5.15
N ASP A 274 18.67 4.83 -4.38
CA ASP A 274 18.62 3.87 -3.26
C ASP A 274 17.69 4.38 -2.15
N PHE A 275 17.69 5.68 -1.88
CA PHE A 275 16.79 6.30 -0.89
C PHE A 275 15.34 6.23 -1.36
N ASP A 276 15.05 6.61 -2.61
CA ASP A 276 13.70 6.60 -3.18
C ASP A 276 13.11 5.20 -3.33
N TYR A 277 13.94 4.17 -3.40
CA TYR A 277 13.49 2.78 -3.33
C TYR A 277 12.80 2.48 -1.99
N LEU A 278 13.28 3.05 -0.89
CA LEU A 278 12.68 2.93 0.44
C LEU A 278 11.61 4.00 0.66
N LEU A 279 11.97 5.27 0.45
CA LEU A 279 11.21 6.46 0.84
C LEU A 279 11.33 7.54 -0.25
N GLU A 280 10.28 7.79 -1.00
CA GLU A 280 10.29 8.85 -2.01
C GLU A 280 10.05 10.23 -1.35
N THR A 281 11.01 11.15 -1.47
CA THR A 281 10.91 12.49 -0.87
C THR A 281 9.88 13.35 -1.62
N LYS A 282 8.85 13.83 -0.91
CA LYS A 282 7.78 14.70 -1.43
C LYS A 282 7.71 16.08 -0.73
N GLY A 283 8.34 16.22 0.42
CA GLY A 283 8.38 17.43 1.24
C GLY A 283 9.75 18.06 1.32
N ASP A 284 10.18 18.40 2.55
CA ASP A 284 11.53 18.86 2.85
C ASP A 284 12.55 17.75 2.63
N SER A 285 13.73 18.10 2.11
CA SER A 285 14.81 17.16 1.78
C SER A 285 15.87 17.02 2.88
N ASP A 286 15.71 17.69 4.02
CA ASP A 286 16.56 17.45 5.19
C ASP A 286 16.16 16.14 5.87
N HIS A 287 17.01 15.14 5.80
CA HIS A 287 16.77 13.83 6.40
C HIS A 287 17.15 13.72 7.88
N SER A 288 17.67 14.78 8.49
CA SER A 288 18.20 14.75 9.87
C SER A 288 17.16 14.30 10.89
N LYS A 289 15.92 14.80 10.77
CA LYS A 289 14.80 14.41 11.65
C LYS A 289 14.38 12.96 11.48
N LEU A 290 14.38 12.46 10.25
CA LEU A 290 14.11 11.03 9.94
C LEU A 290 15.20 10.14 10.58
N ILE A 291 16.45 10.53 10.43
CA ILE A 291 17.61 9.83 10.99
C ILE A 291 17.53 9.78 12.53
N GLU A 292 17.23 10.91 13.17
CA GLU A 292 17.07 10.97 14.63
C GLU A 292 16.00 10.00 15.15
N MET A 293 14.84 9.99 14.50
CA MET A 293 13.75 9.07 14.84
C MET A 293 14.15 7.61 14.63
N LEU A 294 14.81 7.30 13.53
CA LEU A 294 15.25 5.93 13.23
C LEU A 294 16.36 5.46 14.15
N ASP A 295 17.31 6.33 14.52
CA ASP A 295 18.37 5.99 15.47
C ASP A 295 17.77 5.65 16.85
N ALA A 296 16.78 6.42 17.32
CA ALA A 296 16.06 6.12 18.56
C ALA A 296 15.22 4.84 18.46
N LEU A 297 14.54 4.65 17.33
CA LEU A 297 13.69 3.48 17.10
C LEU A 297 14.52 2.18 16.98
N ASN A 298 15.75 2.22 16.49
CA ASN A 298 16.60 1.05 16.31
C ASN A 298 17.59 0.84 17.48
N ASP A 299 17.49 1.66 18.52
CA ASP A 299 18.23 1.47 19.77
C ASP A 299 17.39 0.69 20.78
N ASP A 300 17.69 -0.61 20.92
CA ASP A 300 16.97 -1.51 21.84
C ASP A 300 17.17 -1.15 23.32
N SER A 301 18.13 -0.30 23.66
CA SER A 301 18.31 0.21 25.03
C SER A 301 17.25 1.25 25.43
N GLN A 302 16.61 1.91 24.45
CA GLN A 302 15.52 2.85 24.67
C GLN A 302 14.18 2.12 24.83
N LYS A 303 13.37 2.55 25.80
CA LYS A 303 12.02 2.01 25.97
C LYS A 303 11.14 2.47 24.81
N ILE A 304 10.44 1.50 24.19
CA ILE A 304 9.59 1.82 23.03
C ILE A 304 8.50 2.84 23.36
N ASP A 305 7.91 2.81 24.56
CA ASP A 305 6.88 3.76 24.97
C ASP A 305 7.42 5.20 24.97
N ASP A 306 8.67 5.43 25.39
CA ASP A 306 9.32 6.74 25.38
C ASP A 306 9.63 7.20 23.93
N VAL A 307 10.04 6.27 23.05
CA VAL A 307 10.28 6.54 21.63
C VAL A 307 8.97 6.93 20.93
N LEU A 308 7.90 6.15 21.16
CA LEU A 308 6.58 6.46 20.59
C LEU A 308 6.07 7.82 21.04
N ALA A 309 6.12 8.11 22.36
CA ALA A 309 5.68 9.39 22.91
C ALA A 309 6.49 10.60 22.41
N THR A 310 7.75 10.39 21.97
CA THR A 310 8.63 11.46 21.48
C THR A 310 8.45 11.72 19.99
N TYR A 311 8.33 10.65 19.19
CA TYR A 311 8.46 10.74 17.73
C TYR A 311 7.18 10.45 16.97
N PHE A 312 6.12 9.96 17.59
CA PHE A 312 4.89 9.60 16.89
C PHE A 312 3.64 10.18 17.56
N ASP A 313 2.65 10.53 16.78
CA ASP A 313 1.29 10.69 17.29
C ASP A 313 0.68 9.30 17.50
N SER A 314 0.66 8.84 18.75
CA SER A 314 0.19 7.49 19.08
C SER A 314 -1.28 7.28 18.72
N GLU A 315 -2.14 8.30 18.85
CA GLU A 315 -3.53 8.19 18.40
C GLU A 315 -3.62 7.97 16.89
N ASN A 316 -2.95 8.80 16.09
CA ASN A 316 -2.94 8.64 14.64
C ASN A 316 -2.43 7.24 14.26
N LEU A 317 -1.34 6.78 14.88
CA LEU A 317 -0.74 5.47 14.58
C LEU A 317 -1.69 4.31 14.87
N VAL A 318 -2.32 4.28 16.06
CA VAL A 318 -3.21 3.14 16.43
C VAL A 318 -4.51 3.16 15.63
N TYR A 319 -5.08 4.34 15.31
CA TYR A 319 -6.27 4.43 14.48
C TYR A 319 -5.99 4.06 13.01
N TRP A 320 -4.82 4.46 12.49
CA TRP A 320 -4.36 4.02 11.18
C TRP A 320 -4.23 2.48 11.12
N MET A 321 -3.52 1.87 12.09
CA MET A 321 -3.40 0.41 12.16
C MET A 321 -4.76 -0.28 12.32
N ALA A 322 -5.64 0.26 13.15
CA ALA A 322 -6.99 -0.28 13.37
C ALA A 322 -7.81 -0.28 12.09
N PHE A 323 -7.77 0.80 11.32
CA PHE A 323 -8.46 0.91 10.04
C PHE A 323 -7.93 -0.13 9.03
N GLN A 324 -6.60 -0.21 8.84
CA GLN A 324 -6.01 -1.16 7.91
C GLN A 324 -6.30 -2.62 8.29
N MET A 325 -6.21 -2.97 9.59
CA MET A 325 -6.51 -4.33 10.04
C MET A 325 -7.99 -4.69 9.89
N LEU A 326 -8.91 -3.78 10.23
CA LEU A 326 -10.35 -4.04 10.11
C LEU A 326 -10.84 -4.09 8.67
N THR A 327 -10.22 -3.32 7.79
CA THR A 327 -10.52 -3.38 6.35
C THR A 327 -9.75 -4.50 5.63
N GLY A 328 -8.86 -5.21 6.32
CA GLY A 328 -8.07 -6.31 5.75
C GLY A 328 -7.08 -5.88 4.69
N ASN A 329 -6.64 -4.62 4.70
CA ASN A 329 -5.63 -4.10 3.79
C ASN A 329 -4.23 -4.57 4.21
N CYS A 330 -3.78 -5.70 3.67
CA CYS A 330 -2.53 -6.33 4.07
C CYS A 330 -1.28 -5.70 3.46
N ASP A 331 -1.44 -4.85 2.45
CA ASP A 331 -0.32 -4.25 1.70
C ASP A 331 0.17 -2.93 2.33
N THR A 332 0.08 -2.80 3.66
CA THR A 332 0.43 -1.59 4.41
C THR A 332 1.50 -1.79 5.48
N GLN A 333 2.12 -2.97 5.54
CA GLN A 333 3.12 -3.28 6.55
C GLN A 333 4.44 -2.50 6.35
N ASN A 334 4.79 -2.14 5.10
CA ASN A 334 6.03 -1.44 4.76
C ASN A 334 5.91 -0.54 3.52
N ARG A 335 4.67 -0.29 3.05
CA ARG A 335 4.35 0.53 1.85
C ARG A 335 2.93 1.09 1.94
N ASN A 336 2.54 1.85 0.91
CA ASN A 336 1.17 2.37 0.75
C ASN A 336 0.71 3.28 1.88
N PHE A 337 1.60 4.12 2.38
CA PHE A 337 1.30 5.25 3.25
C PHE A 337 2.36 6.33 3.09
N TYR A 338 2.11 7.50 3.66
CA TYR A 338 3.09 8.56 3.79
C TYR A 338 3.46 8.79 5.24
N LEU A 339 4.72 9.14 5.48
CA LEU A 339 5.18 9.71 6.73
C LEU A 339 5.26 11.23 6.59
N TYR A 340 4.55 11.92 7.45
CA TYR A 340 4.53 13.38 7.50
C TYR A 340 5.03 13.87 8.85
N SER A 341 5.83 14.97 8.87
CA SER A 341 6.22 15.66 10.08
C SER A 341 6.36 17.16 9.81
N PRO A 342 5.66 18.05 10.57
CA PRO A 342 5.80 19.49 10.40
C PRO A 342 7.19 19.97 10.86
N LEU A 343 7.69 21.09 10.32
CA LEU A 343 9.04 21.58 10.64
C LEU A 343 9.24 21.90 12.14
N ASN A 344 8.20 22.34 12.83
CA ASN A 344 8.26 22.78 14.22
C ASN A 344 8.02 21.69 15.27
N SER A 345 7.97 20.42 14.86
CA SER A 345 7.73 19.28 15.75
C SER A 345 8.63 18.12 15.37
N LYS A 346 8.91 17.22 16.34
CA LYS A 346 9.58 15.93 16.09
C LYS A 346 8.60 14.80 15.76
N VAL A 347 7.30 15.08 15.87
CA VAL A 347 6.25 14.06 15.75
C VAL A 347 6.00 13.69 14.30
N TRP A 348 5.92 12.39 14.05
CA TRP A 348 5.58 11.80 12.77
C TRP A 348 4.15 11.30 12.77
N TYR A 349 3.48 11.47 11.62
CA TYR A 349 2.10 11.06 11.37
C TYR A 349 2.04 10.12 10.17
N PHE A 350 1.14 9.15 10.24
CA PHE A 350 0.79 8.27 9.13
C PHE A 350 -0.37 8.90 8.34
N LEU A 351 -0.16 9.11 7.05
CA LEU A 351 -1.20 9.55 6.12
C LEU A 351 -1.48 8.41 5.13
N ASP A 352 -2.75 8.15 4.90
CA ASP A 352 -3.19 7.05 4.06
C ASP A 352 -2.85 7.23 2.59
N TRP A 353 -2.51 6.12 1.96
CA TRP A 353 -2.32 6.04 0.52
C TRP A 353 -2.62 4.64 0.01
N ASP A 354 -3.29 4.56 -1.17
CA ASP A 354 -3.52 3.34 -1.92
C ASP A 354 -4.25 2.24 -1.13
N ASN A 355 -5.45 2.56 -0.64
CA ASN A 355 -6.28 1.67 0.17
C ASN A 355 -7.14 0.71 -0.69
N ASP A 356 -6.72 0.38 -1.90
CA ASP A 356 -7.45 -0.46 -2.83
C ASP A 356 -7.37 -1.96 -2.51
N GLY A 357 -6.42 -2.35 -1.67
CA GLY A 357 -6.33 -3.69 -1.09
C GLY A 357 -7.38 -4.01 -0.02
N MET A 358 -8.18 -3.02 0.42
CA MET A 358 -9.17 -3.23 1.48
C MET A 358 -10.39 -4.04 1.01
N LEU A 359 -10.96 -4.84 1.93
CA LEU A 359 -12.25 -5.53 1.76
C LEU A 359 -12.31 -6.34 0.45
N ARG A 360 -11.25 -7.10 0.17
CA ARG A 360 -11.10 -7.90 -1.06
C ARG A 360 -11.19 -9.39 -0.84
N LYS A 361 -11.49 -9.86 0.36
CA LYS A 361 -11.44 -11.29 0.65
C LYS A 361 -12.30 -12.10 -0.33
N ARG A 362 -13.57 -11.72 -0.50
CA ARG A 362 -14.48 -12.44 -1.41
C ARG A 362 -14.04 -12.34 -2.87
N GLU A 363 -13.51 -11.20 -3.29
CA GLU A 363 -13.01 -11.03 -4.65
C GLU A 363 -11.79 -11.92 -4.93
N LEU A 364 -10.86 -11.98 -4.00
CA LEU A 364 -9.68 -12.83 -4.13
C LEU A 364 -10.05 -14.33 -4.13
N GLU A 365 -11.04 -14.75 -3.35
CA GLU A 365 -11.60 -16.11 -3.41
C GLU A 365 -12.19 -16.43 -4.79
N ILE A 366 -12.92 -15.49 -5.40
CA ILE A 366 -13.51 -15.67 -6.74
C ILE A 366 -12.43 -15.71 -7.82
N GLN A 367 -11.37 -14.92 -7.67
CA GLN A 367 -10.25 -14.87 -8.60
C GLN A 367 -9.23 -16.00 -8.40
N ASP A 368 -9.49 -16.92 -7.48
CA ASP A 368 -8.60 -18.03 -7.06
C ASP A 368 -7.21 -17.55 -6.57
N HIS A 369 -7.19 -16.36 -5.95
CA HIS A 369 -6.01 -15.78 -5.32
C HIS A 369 -6.07 -15.95 -3.81
N THR A 370 -6.13 -17.21 -3.35
CA THR A 370 -6.28 -17.57 -1.93
C THR A 370 -4.98 -17.90 -1.23
N ASP A 371 -3.84 -17.64 -1.86
CA ASP A 371 -2.49 -17.90 -1.33
C ASP A 371 -2.12 -16.91 -0.23
N TYR A 372 -2.79 -17.05 0.92
CA TYR A 372 -2.43 -16.30 2.11
C TYR A 372 -1.50 -17.10 3.01
N SER A 373 -0.43 -16.44 3.46
CA SER A 373 0.32 -17.01 4.56
C SER A 373 -0.48 -16.93 5.88
N SER A 374 -0.09 -17.75 6.85
CA SER A 374 -0.71 -17.78 8.18
C SER A 374 -0.53 -16.46 8.96
N TRP A 375 0.32 -15.54 8.51
CA TRP A 375 0.66 -14.28 9.16
C TRP A 375 0.08 -13.02 8.49
N GLU A 376 -0.51 -13.09 7.30
CA GLU A 376 -0.98 -11.92 6.53
C GLU A 376 -2.23 -11.24 7.09
N ARG A 377 -2.67 -11.56 8.31
CA ARG A 377 -3.85 -10.96 8.95
C ARG A 377 -3.56 -10.55 10.39
N GLY A 378 -4.20 -9.47 10.82
CA GLY A 378 -4.06 -8.95 12.17
C GLY A 378 -2.66 -8.40 12.45
N VAL A 379 -2.20 -8.52 13.70
CA VAL A 379 -0.90 -7.94 14.13
C VAL A 379 0.31 -8.64 13.54
N SER A 380 0.17 -9.90 13.16
CA SER A 380 1.27 -10.68 12.57
C SER A 380 1.74 -10.09 11.23
N ASN A 381 0.84 -9.48 10.44
CA ASN A 381 1.17 -8.80 9.19
C ASN A 381 2.18 -7.67 9.38
N TYR A 382 2.13 -7.00 10.52
CA TYR A 382 3.00 -5.86 10.84
C TYR A 382 4.31 -6.26 11.53
N TRP A 383 4.49 -7.53 11.88
CA TRP A 383 5.63 -7.99 12.67
C TRP A 383 6.98 -7.91 11.93
N VAL A 384 6.98 -7.88 10.61
CA VAL A 384 8.19 -7.68 9.80
C VAL A 384 8.83 -6.31 10.06
N ASN A 385 8.03 -5.30 10.37
CA ASN A 385 8.44 -3.91 10.50
C ASN A 385 8.92 -3.60 11.93
N VAL A 386 10.07 -2.94 12.05
CA VAL A 386 10.71 -2.62 13.35
C VAL A 386 9.81 -1.79 14.25
N LEU A 387 9.19 -0.74 13.70
CA LEU A 387 8.30 0.14 14.48
C LEU A 387 7.14 -0.67 15.07
N PHE A 388 6.41 -1.37 14.23
CA PHE A 388 5.22 -2.10 14.67
C PHE A 388 5.60 -3.28 15.59
N ARG A 389 6.66 -4.02 15.27
CA ARG A 389 7.17 -5.12 16.10
C ARG A 389 7.57 -4.65 17.51
N ARG A 390 8.25 -3.50 17.61
CA ARG A 390 8.61 -2.90 18.91
C ARG A 390 7.37 -2.38 19.64
N ALA A 391 6.51 -1.63 18.95
CA ALA A 391 5.28 -1.07 19.51
C ALA A 391 4.35 -2.17 20.05
N LEU A 392 4.13 -3.25 19.28
CA LEU A 392 3.29 -4.37 19.68
C LEU A 392 3.82 -5.12 20.92
N LYS A 393 5.12 -5.05 21.26
CA LYS A 393 5.66 -5.57 22.52
C LYS A 393 5.23 -4.75 23.73
N SER A 394 4.86 -3.47 23.57
CA SER A 394 4.31 -2.65 24.64
C SER A 394 2.87 -3.03 25.01
N LYS A 395 2.64 -3.23 26.31
CA LYS A 395 1.27 -3.47 26.83
C LYS A 395 0.40 -2.20 26.75
N LEU A 396 1.02 -1.02 26.85
CA LEU A 396 0.31 0.25 26.71
C LEU A 396 -0.19 0.39 25.28
N PHE A 397 0.71 0.28 24.30
CA PHE A 397 0.36 0.37 22.89
C PHE A 397 -0.74 -0.62 22.47
N ARG A 398 -0.65 -1.88 22.91
CA ARG A 398 -1.71 -2.88 22.60
C ARG A 398 -3.08 -2.51 23.16
N ARG A 399 -3.15 -1.88 24.35
CA ARG A 399 -4.43 -1.39 24.90
C ARG A 399 -4.99 -0.23 24.07
N GLU A 400 -4.14 0.72 23.70
CA GLU A 400 -4.53 1.85 22.85
C GLU A 400 -5.01 1.36 21.47
N LEU A 401 -4.32 0.35 20.91
CA LEU A 401 -4.73 -0.30 19.67
C LEU A 401 -6.07 -1.05 19.81
N ASP A 402 -6.28 -1.81 20.90
CA ASP A 402 -7.56 -2.48 21.18
C ASP A 402 -8.72 -1.46 21.31
N ASP A 403 -8.46 -0.29 21.91
CA ASP A 403 -9.44 0.78 22.03
C ASP A 403 -9.74 1.39 20.66
N ALA A 404 -8.73 1.68 19.85
CA ALA A 404 -8.90 2.18 18.48
C ALA A 404 -9.64 1.17 17.59
N VAL A 405 -9.29 -0.11 17.66
CA VAL A 405 -10.00 -1.18 16.92
C VAL A 405 -11.47 -1.23 17.31
N ARG A 406 -11.80 -1.12 18.60
CA ARG A 406 -13.20 -1.08 19.05
C ARG A 406 -13.96 0.13 18.50
N ASP A 407 -13.34 1.29 18.55
CA ASP A 407 -13.95 2.54 18.10
C ASP A 407 -14.16 2.54 16.57
N VAL A 408 -13.13 2.17 15.80
CA VAL A 408 -13.21 2.07 14.33
C VAL A 408 -14.23 1.01 13.92
N ARG A 409 -14.25 -0.17 14.59
CA ARG A 409 -15.27 -1.21 14.33
C ARG A 409 -16.69 -0.70 14.60
N SER A 410 -16.91 0.09 15.66
CA SER A 410 -18.21 0.67 15.95
C SER A 410 -18.66 1.71 14.91
N TYR A 411 -17.72 2.27 14.18
CA TYR A 411 -17.96 3.18 13.07
C TYR A 411 -18.17 2.46 11.73
N LEU A 412 -17.44 1.37 11.45
CA LEU A 412 -17.54 0.56 10.23
C LEU A 412 -18.67 -0.48 10.32
N THR A 413 -19.90 -0.04 10.57
CA THR A 413 -21.04 -0.95 10.71
C THR A 413 -21.49 -1.52 9.36
N GLU A 414 -22.04 -2.75 9.38
CA GLU A 414 -22.63 -3.39 8.18
C GLU A 414 -23.67 -2.48 7.51
N GLU A 415 -24.53 -1.80 8.29
CA GLU A 415 -25.54 -0.88 7.77
C GLU A 415 -24.90 0.30 7.01
N ARG A 416 -23.83 0.90 7.58
CA ARG A 416 -23.09 1.99 6.93
C ARG A 416 -22.49 1.53 5.62
N LEU A 417 -21.76 0.41 5.63
CA LEU A 417 -21.10 -0.13 4.44
C LEU A 417 -22.13 -0.49 3.35
N ALA A 418 -23.18 -1.21 3.70
CA ALA A 418 -24.23 -1.57 2.76
C ALA A 418 -24.88 -0.36 2.10
N LYS A 419 -25.11 0.73 2.88
CA LYS A 419 -25.67 1.97 2.36
C LYS A 419 -24.72 2.69 1.41
N MET A 420 -23.43 2.74 1.74
CA MET A 420 -22.40 3.33 0.88
C MET A 420 -22.28 2.54 -0.43
N ILE A 421 -22.17 1.21 -0.35
CA ILE A 421 -22.07 0.33 -1.51
C ILE A 421 -23.27 0.50 -2.43
N LYS A 422 -24.48 0.48 -1.87
CA LYS A 422 -25.69 0.69 -2.67
C LYS A 422 -25.60 1.99 -3.47
N HIS A 423 -25.18 3.07 -2.84
CA HIS A 423 -25.08 4.35 -3.50
C HIS A 423 -23.98 4.35 -4.58
N TYR A 424 -22.77 3.83 -4.28
CA TYR A 424 -21.70 3.75 -5.27
C TYR A 424 -22.11 2.97 -6.51
N ARG A 425 -22.86 1.90 -6.33
CA ARG A 425 -23.43 1.13 -7.43
C ARG A 425 -24.39 1.96 -8.28
N GLU A 426 -25.33 2.68 -7.62
CA GLU A 426 -26.26 3.57 -8.30
C GLU A 426 -25.57 4.62 -9.18
N VAL A 427 -24.37 5.08 -8.76
CA VAL A 427 -23.60 6.08 -9.48
C VAL A 427 -22.76 5.47 -10.61
N THR A 428 -22.16 4.28 -10.41
CA THR A 428 -21.09 3.77 -11.29
C THR A 428 -21.48 2.64 -12.22
N GLU A 429 -22.53 1.86 -11.92
CA GLU A 429 -22.86 0.64 -12.68
C GLU A 429 -23.10 0.89 -14.17
N SER A 430 -23.65 2.05 -14.52
CA SER A 430 -23.87 2.42 -15.92
C SER A 430 -22.58 2.52 -16.75
N LEU A 431 -21.47 2.89 -16.14
CA LEU A 431 -20.15 2.93 -16.77
C LEU A 431 -19.40 1.60 -16.61
N VAL A 432 -19.44 1.00 -15.41
CA VAL A 432 -18.73 -0.26 -15.15
C VAL A 432 -19.22 -1.37 -16.08
N PHE A 433 -20.52 -1.42 -16.39
CA PHE A 433 -21.12 -2.44 -17.27
C PHE A 433 -21.31 -1.97 -18.71
N ALA A 434 -20.64 -0.91 -19.11
CA ALA A 434 -20.55 -0.46 -20.51
C ALA A 434 -19.10 -0.51 -21.01
N SER A 435 -18.93 -0.59 -22.35
CA SER A 435 -17.60 -0.41 -22.96
C SER A 435 -17.10 1.02 -22.70
N PRO A 436 -15.81 1.22 -22.40
CA PRO A 436 -14.73 0.25 -22.43
C PRO A 436 -14.46 -0.50 -21.10
N ASP A 437 -15.21 -0.22 -20.02
CA ASP A 437 -14.91 -0.81 -18.71
C ASP A 437 -15.28 -2.29 -18.64
N ILE A 438 -16.44 -2.69 -19.15
CA ILE A 438 -16.88 -4.08 -19.14
C ILE A 438 -15.95 -5.01 -19.93
N ASP A 439 -15.29 -4.50 -20.98
CA ASP A 439 -14.39 -5.27 -21.84
C ASP A 439 -13.12 -5.74 -21.09
N HIS A 440 -12.85 -5.12 -19.93
CA HIS A 440 -11.68 -5.38 -19.09
C HIS A 440 -12.04 -5.58 -17.61
N LEU A 441 -13.32 -5.83 -17.32
CA LEU A 441 -13.73 -6.11 -15.94
C LEU A 441 -13.25 -7.52 -15.56
N PRO A 442 -12.51 -7.68 -14.42
CA PRO A 442 -11.92 -8.97 -14.06
C PRO A 442 -12.93 -9.97 -13.47
N VAL A 443 -14.19 -9.59 -13.36
CA VAL A 443 -15.28 -10.39 -12.79
C VAL A 443 -16.54 -10.27 -13.64
N THR A 444 -17.38 -11.29 -13.60
CA THR A 444 -18.72 -11.26 -14.20
C THR A 444 -19.67 -10.38 -13.38
N LYS A 445 -20.84 -10.05 -13.94
CA LYS A 445 -21.85 -9.29 -13.21
C LYS A 445 -22.36 -10.02 -11.97
N ASP A 446 -22.54 -11.34 -12.04
CA ASP A 446 -22.99 -12.14 -10.90
C ASP A 446 -21.92 -12.19 -9.79
N GLU A 447 -20.64 -12.25 -10.15
CA GLU A 447 -19.51 -12.16 -9.22
C GLU A 447 -19.41 -10.78 -8.60
N TYR A 448 -19.59 -9.71 -9.38
CA TYR A 448 -19.67 -8.34 -8.86
C TYR A 448 -20.73 -8.21 -7.76
N GLU A 449 -21.94 -8.77 -7.96
CA GLU A 449 -23.00 -8.81 -6.96
C GLU A 449 -22.59 -9.56 -5.70
N GLN A 450 -21.94 -10.71 -5.85
CA GLN A 450 -21.45 -11.51 -4.72
C GLN A 450 -20.38 -10.76 -3.91
N ILE A 451 -19.45 -10.10 -4.59
CA ILE A 451 -18.38 -9.31 -3.96
C ILE A 451 -18.99 -8.13 -3.20
N ALA A 452 -19.86 -7.36 -3.84
CA ALA A 452 -20.51 -6.21 -3.23
C ALA A 452 -21.32 -6.59 -1.97
N ALA A 453 -22.02 -7.72 -2.03
CA ALA A 453 -22.82 -8.24 -0.92
C ALA A 453 -21.96 -8.76 0.26
N ALA A 454 -20.73 -9.23 0.00
CA ALA A 454 -19.85 -9.76 1.03
C ALA A 454 -19.13 -8.69 1.88
N ILE A 455 -18.82 -7.54 1.29
CA ILE A 455 -18.04 -6.46 1.94
C ILE A 455 -18.52 -6.11 3.36
N PRO A 456 -19.83 -5.92 3.63
CA PRO A 456 -20.26 -5.52 4.97
C PRO A 456 -19.86 -6.51 6.07
N SER A 457 -19.78 -7.82 5.77
CA SER A 457 -19.40 -8.85 6.74
C SER A 457 -17.89 -9.02 6.92
N GLU A 458 -17.08 -8.56 5.97
CA GLU A 458 -15.61 -8.74 6.01
C GLU A 458 -14.96 -8.01 7.20
N ILE A 459 -15.55 -6.92 7.70
CA ILE A 459 -15.06 -6.23 8.92
C ILE A 459 -15.05 -7.16 10.13
N GLU A 460 -16.11 -7.93 10.33
CA GLU A 460 -16.20 -8.88 11.46
C GLU A 460 -15.25 -10.05 11.29
N GLU A 461 -15.02 -10.50 10.07
CA GLU A 461 -14.05 -11.55 9.77
C GLU A 461 -12.62 -11.07 10.04
N ASN A 462 -12.30 -9.85 9.60
CA ASN A 462 -11.00 -9.23 9.86
C ASN A 462 -10.79 -8.94 11.37
N TYR A 463 -11.84 -8.54 12.09
CA TYR A 463 -11.79 -8.42 13.55
C TYR A 463 -11.50 -9.74 14.24
N LYS A 464 -12.11 -10.86 13.80
CA LYS A 464 -11.78 -12.19 14.30
C LYS A 464 -10.32 -12.53 14.05
N SER A 465 -9.83 -12.29 12.83
CA SER A 465 -8.41 -12.50 12.48
C SER A 465 -7.46 -11.66 13.33
N TYR A 466 -7.81 -10.39 13.62
CA TYR A 466 -7.07 -9.53 14.54
C TYR A 466 -7.00 -10.17 15.95
N ARG A 467 -8.12 -10.63 16.51
CA ARG A 467 -8.16 -11.27 17.83
C ARG A 467 -7.39 -12.59 17.88
N GLU A 468 -7.45 -13.36 16.82
CA GLU A 468 -6.76 -14.65 16.71
C GLU A 468 -5.25 -14.50 16.51
N SER A 469 -4.80 -13.44 15.85
CA SER A 469 -3.37 -13.21 15.65
C SER A 469 -2.58 -13.06 16.96
N TYR A 470 -3.21 -12.63 18.05
CA TYR A 470 -2.58 -12.58 19.38
C TYR A 470 -2.43 -13.96 20.06
N LYS A 471 -3.13 -14.97 19.57
CA LYS A 471 -3.06 -16.33 20.13
C LYS A 471 -1.91 -17.13 19.54
N LYS A 472 -1.43 -16.74 18.35
CA LYS A 472 -0.36 -17.41 17.61
C LYS A 472 1.01 -16.89 18.04
N PRO A 473 2.06 -17.73 17.95
CA PRO A 473 3.43 -17.21 17.91
C PRO A 473 3.60 -16.21 16.77
N MET A 474 4.51 -15.25 16.91
CA MET A 474 4.78 -14.30 15.83
C MET A 474 5.67 -14.92 14.76
N PRO A 475 5.51 -14.51 13.49
CA PRO A 475 6.32 -15.02 12.40
C PRO A 475 7.80 -14.57 12.55
N PHE A 476 8.69 -15.28 11.86
CA PHE A 476 10.14 -15.14 11.97
C PHE A 476 10.79 -15.48 10.64
N TYR A 477 12.08 -15.16 10.47
CA TYR A 477 12.86 -15.52 9.27
C TYR A 477 13.71 -16.75 9.52
N ILE A 478 13.85 -17.59 8.48
CA ILE A 478 14.81 -18.68 8.42
C ILE A 478 16.15 -18.13 7.89
N GLY A 479 17.23 -18.35 8.63
CA GLY A 479 18.58 -18.00 8.17
C GLY A 479 19.03 -18.86 6.99
N VAL A 480 19.98 -18.37 6.21
CA VAL A 480 20.61 -19.19 5.17
C VAL A 480 21.34 -20.37 5.83
N PRO A 481 20.99 -21.63 5.52
CA PRO A 481 21.65 -22.77 6.11
C PRO A 481 23.16 -22.80 5.80
N GLN A 482 23.96 -23.38 6.67
CA GLN A 482 25.41 -23.41 6.54
C GLN A 482 25.93 -24.84 6.74
N ILE A 483 26.93 -25.24 5.94
CA ILE A 483 27.59 -26.52 6.09
C ILE A 483 28.99 -26.31 6.67
N GLU A 484 29.22 -26.90 7.84
CA GLU A 484 30.51 -26.91 8.52
C GLU A 484 30.86 -28.31 9.02
N ASN A 485 32.06 -28.78 8.76
CA ASN A 485 32.56 -30.09 9.21
C ASN A 485 31.62 -31.26 8.86
N GLY A 486 31.02 -31.26 7.67
CA GLY A 486 30.09 -32.30 7.22
C GLY A 486 28.71 -32.27 7.89
N LYS A 487 28.37 -31.18 8.59
CA LYS A 487 27.05 -30.98 9.21
C LYS A 487 26.38 -29.77 8.58
N LEU A 488 25.08 -29.89 8.31
CA LEU A 488 24.21 -28.79 7.95
C LEU A 488 23.57 -28.18 9.21
N ARG A 489 23.78 -26.90 9.42
CA ARG A 489 23.12 -26.09 10.45
C ARG A 489 22.01 -25.27 9.81
N ILE A 490 20.80 -25.39 10.35
CA ILE A 490 19.62 -24.57 10.01
C ILE A 490 19.29 -23.75 11.24
N ASN A 491 19.22 -22.43 11.11
CA ASN A 491 18.86 -21.50 12.19
C ASN A 491 17.77 -20.53 11.73
N TRP A 492 17.05 -19.95 12.67
CA TRP A 492 15.99 -19.00 12.44
C TRP A 492 15.92 -17.96 13.57
N ASP A 493 15.17 -16.86 13.36
CA ASP A 493 14.91 -15.90 14.43
C ASP A 493 13.95 -16.51 15.46
N ALA A 494 14.17 -16.23 16.73
CA ALA A 494 13.25 -16.70 17.77
C ALA A 494 11.87 -16.05 17.61
N SER A 495 10.83 -16.87 17.54
CA SER A 495 9.46 -16.40 17.53
C SER A 495 9.08 -15.78 18.89
N TYR A 496 8.04 -14.98 18.92
CA TYR A 496 7.56 -14.27 20.11
C TYR A 496 6.09 -14.63 20.38
N ASP A 497 5.75 -14.83 21.66
CA ASP A 497 4.36 -15.03 22.10
C ASP A 497 3.96 -13.91 23.08
N PHE A 498 2.82 -13.27 22.84
CA PHE A 498 2.34 -12.12 23.63
C PHE A 498 1.97 -12.47 25.08
N GLU A 499 1.70 -13.73 25.38
CA GLU A 499 1.38 -14.22 26.72
C GLU A 499 2.51 -15.05 27.34
N ALA A 500 3.69 -15.02 26.70
CA ALA A 500 4.88 -15.75 27.12
C ALA A 500 4.67 -17.26 27.26
N ARG A 501 3.85 -17.84 26.37
CA ARG A 501 3.69 -19.29 26.26
C ARG A 501 4.97 -19.92 25.73
N ASP A 502 5.25 -21.15 26.18
CA ASP A 502 6.38 -21.91 25.63
C ASP A 502 6.19 -22.13 24.12
N ILE A 503 7.23 -21.87 23.34
CA ILE A 503 7.27 -22.10 21.90
C ILE A 503 8.16 -23.31 21.61
N ARG A 504 7.69 -24.19 20.74
CA ARG A 504 8.43 -25.31 20.16
C ARG A 504 8.44 -25.18 18.64
N TYR A 505 9.50 -25.69 18.03
CA TYR A 505 9.63 -25.66 16.59
C TYR A 505 9.61 -27.05 16.01
N THR A 506 8.97 -27.20 14.85
CA THR A 506 9.11 -28.34 13.96
C THR A 506 9.92 -27.90 12.76
N VAL A 507 10.98 -28.66 12.46
CA VAL A 507 11.89 -28.39 11.33
C VAL A 507 11.88 -29.58 10.40
N GLU A 508 11.68 -29.32 9.13
CA GLU A 508 11.71 -30.34 8.06
C GLU A 508 12.64 -29.87 6.94
N LEU A 509 13.50 -30.75 6.50
CA LEU A 509 14.36 -30.59 5.33
C LEU A 509 13.93 -31.59 4.27
N ALA A 510 13.54 -31.13 3.10
CA ALA A 510 13.06 -31.98 2.02
C ALA A 510 13.75 -31.65 0.68
N ARG A 511 13.66 -32.57 -0.30
CA ARG A 511 14.12 -32.35 -1.67
C ARG A 511 13.05 -31.74 -2.59
N ASP A 512 11.84 -31.58 -2.08
CA ASP A 512 10.72 -31.00 -2.82
C ASP A 512 9.97 -29.96 -1.95
N TYR A 513 9.37 -28.95 -2.60
CA TYR A 513 8.63 -27.89 -1.92
C TYR A 513 7.29 -28.38 -1.28
N ALA A 514 6.77 -29.52 -1.71
CA ALA A 514 5.60 -30.12 -1.11
C ALA A 514 5.93 -30.84 0.21
N ILE A 515 7.24 -30.92 0.55
CA ILE A 515 7.75 -31.59 1.77
C ILE A 515 7.31 -33.08 1.82
N THR A 516 7.39 -33.76 0.70
CA THR A 516 7.05 -35.18 0.60
C THR A 516 8.31 -36.07 0.66
N ASP A 517 9.44 -35.63 0.09
CA ASP A 517 10.75 -36.31 0.18
C ASP A 517 11.59 -35.70 1.32
N VAL A 518 11.17 -35.99 2.57
CA VAL A 518 11.83 -35.47 3.78
C VAL A 518 13.12 -36.24 4.06
N VAL A 519 14.23 -35.53 4.09
CA VAL A 519 15.56 -36.09 4.40
C VAL A 519 15.98 -35.89 5.86
N PHE A 520 15.40 -34.90 6.55
CA PHE A 520 15.59 -34.68 7.98
C PHE A 520 14.34 -34.07 8.58
N LYS A 521 14.00 -34.51 9.81
CA LYS A 521 12.92 -33.92 10.61
C LYS A 521 13.33 -33.85 12.08
N ALA A 522 13.01 -32.71 12.71
CA ALA A 522 13.11 -32.54 14.16
C ALA A 522 11.82 -31.92 14.68
N GLU A 523 11.32 -32.44 15.79
CA GLU A 523 10.12 -31.95 16.48
C GLU A 523 10.46 -31.54 17.92
N ASP A 524 9.63 -30.74 18.54
CA ASP A 524 9.78 -30.24 19.91
C ASP A 524 11.11 -29.49 20.17
N VAL A 525 11.66 -28.86 19.12
CA VAL A 525 12.89 -28.10 19.20
C VAL A 525 12.68 -26.82 20.00
N LEU A 526 13.53 -26.59 21.01
CA LEU A 526 13.45 -25.43 21.91
C LEU A 526 14.29 -24.25 21.41
N LEU A 527 15.50 -24.54 20.94
CA LEU A 527 16.41 -23.50 20.48
C LEU A 527 16.14 -23.18 19.00
N PRO A 528 16.36 -21.95 18.55
CA PRO A 528 16.07 -21.56 17.19
C PRO A 528 17.17 -22.04 16.22
N GLU A 529 17.62 -23.27 16.37
CA GLU A 529 18.58 -23.94 15.48
C GLU A 529 18.51 -25.47 15.58
N VAL A 530 18.87 -26.14 14.50
CA VAL A 530 19.11 -27.58 14.45
C VAL A 530 20.35 -27.87 13.62
N THR A 531 20.96 -29.03 13.88
CA THR A 531 22.08 -29.54 13.10
C THR A 531 21.82 -30.98 12.68
N CYS A 532 22.02 -31.28 11.40
CA CYS A 532 21.94 -32.65 10.85
C CYS A 532 23.19 -32.96 9.99
N ASP A 533 23.27 -34.18 9.45
CA ASP A 533 24.28 -34.50 8.47
C ASP A 533 24.09 -33.66 7.22
N ALA A 534 25.21 -33.21 6.61
CA ALA A 534 25.14 -32.47 5.38
C ALA A 534 24.55 -33.36 4.27
N PRO A 535 23.52 -32.91 3.59
CA PRO A 535 22.95 -33.65 2.47
C PRO A 535 23.86 -33.60 1.24
N ASP A 536 23.62 -34.47 0.27
CA ASP A 536 24.32 -34.48 -1.01
C ASP A 536 24.06 -33.17 -1.82
N THR A 537 24.82 -32.98 -2.90
CA THR A 537 24.58 -31.88 -3.85
C THR A 537 23.15 -31.92 -4.39
N GLY A 538 22.47 -30.80 -4.37
CA GLY A 538 21.06 -30.70 -4.83
C GLY A 538 20.31 -29.50 -4.31
N GLN A 539 19.06 -29.40 -4.69
CA GLN A 539 18.10 -28.41 -4.19
C GLN A 539 17.41 -28.94 -2.93
N TYR A 540 17.23 -28.08 -1.96
CA TYR A 540 16.59 -28.40 -0.68
C TYR A 540 15.66 -27.30 -0.21
N PHE A 541 14.66 -27.69 0.58
CA PHE A 541 13.66 -26.83 1.18
C PHE A 541 13.67 -27.04 2.71
N ALA A 542 13.99 -25.98 3.45
CA ALA A 542 13.92 -25.98 4.91
C ALA A 542 12.63 -25.32 5.34
N ARG A 543 11.69 -26.07 5.90
CA ARG A 543 10.46 -25.56 6.49
C ARG A 543 10.58 -25.53 8.01
N VAL A 544 10.21 -24.39 8.61
CA VAL A 544 10.20 -24.20 10.07
C VAL A 544 8.85 -23.66 10.50
N ARG A 545 8.23 -24.35 11.46
CA ARG A 545 6.95 -23.96 12.05
C ARG A 545 7.08 -23.81 13.56
N ALA A 546 6.65 -22.67 14.10
CA ALA A 546 6.53 -22.45 15.54
C ALA A 546 5.16 -22.90 16.04
N THR A 547 5.12 -23.52 17.21
CA THR A 547 3.89 -23.94 17.89
C THR A 547 3.98 -23.55 19.37
N ASN A 548 2.99 -22.84 19.91
CA ASN A 548 2.97 -22.54 21.34
C ASN A 548 2.28 -23.64 22.15
N SER A 549 2.35 -23.53 23.48
CA SER A 549 1.79 -24.56 24.41
C SER A 549 0.27 -24.76 24.30
N ASP A 550 -0.46 -23.80 23.70
CA ASP A 550 -1.90 -23.93 23.44
C ASP A 550 -2.20 -24.59 22.08
N GLY A 551 -1.15 -24.94 21.31
CA GLY A 551 -1.27 -25.62 20.03
C GLY A 551 -1.49 -24.71 18.83
N TYR A 552 -1.42 -23.37 19.00
CA TYR A 552 -1.46 -22.43 17.87
C TYR A 552 -0.13 -22.44 17.13
N THR A 553 -0.20 -22.47 15.80
CA THR A 553 0.95 -22.56 14.92
C THR A 553 1.17 -21.28 14.12
N GLN A 554 2.43 -21.03 13.74
CA GLN A 554 2.84 -19.95 12.86
C GLN A 554 3.99 -20.39 11.96
N ASP A 555 3.88 -20.10 10.66
CA ASP A 555 4.93 -20.33 9.68
C ASP A 555 5.92 -19.16 9.66
N ALA A 556 7.13 -19.41 9.11
CA ALA A 556 8.12 -18.38 8.85
C ALA A 556 7.64 -17.41 7.77
N PHE A 557 8.27 -16.23 7.70
CA PHE A 557 8.02 -15.26 6.61
C PHE A 557 8.51 -15.74 5.24
N ASP A 558 9.51 -16.62 5.24
CA ASP A 558 10.13 -17.14 4.02
C ASP A 558 9.12 -17.90 3.16
N TYR A 559 9.28 -17.81 1.85
CA TYR A 559 8.46 -18.54 0.89
C TYR A 559 9.28 -18.92 -0.35
N TYR A 560 8.81 -19.93 -1.07
CA TYR A 560 9.31 -20.32 -2.38
C TYR A 560 8.25 -20.06 -3.44
N VAL A 561 8.64 -19.58 -4.62
CA VAL A 561 7.72 -19.26 -5.72
C VAL A 561 7.71 -20.41 -6.71
N THR A 562 6.52 -20.91 -7.03
CA THR A 562 6.26 -21.90 -8.08
C THR A 562 5.33 -21.31 -9.14
N ASP A 563 5.12 -22.01 -10.24
CA ASP A 563 4.12 -21.62 -11.25
C ASP A 563 2.70 -21.58 -10.68
N ASP A 564 2.43 -22.36 -9.62
CA ASP A 564 1.13 -22.44 -8.94
C ASP A 564 0.99 -21.41 -7.79
N GLY A 565 2.00 -20.52 -7.57
CA GLY A 565 1.97 -19.52 -6.51
C GLY A 565 3.05 -19.69 -5.45
N LYS A 566 2.85 -19.04 -4.29
CA LYS A 566 3.81 -19.00 -3.20
C LYS A 566 3.63 -20.15 -2.22
N GLN A 567 4.72 -20.83 -1.90
CA GLN A 567 4.78 -21.87 -0.88
C GLN A 567 5.42 -21.28 0.38
N TYR A 568 4.60 -20.93 1.37
CA TYR A 568 5.01 -20.20 2.57
C TYR A 568 5.66 -21.07 3.64
N GLY A 569 6.42 -20.41 4.54
CA GLY A 569 7.04 -21.02 5.72
C GLY A 569 8.30 -21.82 5.44
N MET A 570 8.89 -21.66 4.26
CA MET A 570 10.07 -22.40 3.85
C MET A 570 11.11 -21.55 3.13
N LYS A 571 12.37 -21.95 3.26
CA LYS A 571 13.51 -21.41 2.52
C LYS A 571 14.07 -22.44 1.55
N CYS A 572 14.17 -22.07 0.29
CA CYS A 572 14.86 -22.85 -0.74
C CYS A 572 16.34 -22.51 -0.76
N PHE A 573 17.19 -23.51 -0.92
CA PHE A 573 18.63 -23.35 -1.09
C PHE A 573 19.24 -24.53 -1.87
N TYR A 574 20.44 -24.32 -2.37
CA TYR A 574 21.20 -25.32 -3.11
C TYR A 574 22.46 -25.70 -2.36
N VAL A 575 22.74 -27.01 -2.26
CA VAL A 575 24.03 -27.54 -1.84
C VAL A 575 24.85 -27.83 -3.10
N GLN A 576 25.97 -27.17 -3.26
CA GLN A 576 26.91 -27.34 -4.38
C GLN A 576 28.10 -28.23 -3.98
N ASP A 577 28.90 -28.61 -4.98
CA ASP A 577 30.11 -29.37 -4.75
C ASP A 577 31.02 -28.68 -3.71
N GLY A 578 31.62 -29.50 -2.83
CA GLY A 578 32.42 -28.99 -1.72
C GLY A 578 31.65 -28.47 -0.52
N GLY A 579 30.33 -28.66 -0.49
CA GLY A 579 29.45 -28.25 0.64
C GLY A 579 29.15 -26.75 0.68
N LYS A 580 29.30 -26.04 -0.43
CA LYS A 580 28.88 -24.63 -0.52
C LYS A 580 27.35 -24.55 -0.56
N VAL A 581 26.77 -23.76 0.32
CA VAL A 581 25.33 -23.46 0.30
C VAL A 581 25.09 -22.14 -0.46
N VAL A 582 24.10 -22.14 -1.34
CA VAL A 582 23.64 -20.96 -2.09
C VAL A 582 22.15 -20.83 -1.89
N GLU A 583 21.71 -19.66 -1.43
CA GLU A 583 20.31 -19.32 -1.29
C GLU A 583 19.66 -19.18 -2.67
N ASP A 584 18.42 -19.65 -2.82
CA ASP A 584 17.61 -19.34 -3.98
C ASP A 584 17.17 -17.88 -3.91
N ALA A 585 17.75 -17.05 -4.77
CA ALA A 585 17.40 -15.64 -4.82
C ALA A 585 16.31 -15.44 -5.87
N TYR A 586 15.15 -14.93 -5.44
CA TYR A 586 14.08 -14.58 -6.36
C TYR A 586 14.57 -13.49 -7.33
N ALA A 587 14.44 -13.75 -8.61
CA ALA A 587 14.50 -12.71 -9.62
C ALA A 587 13.10 -12.10 -9.73
N GLU A 588 12.97 -10.80 -9.52
CA GLU A 588 11.73 -10.10 -9.86
C GLU A 588 11.52 -10.18 -11.38
N GLY A 589 10.36 -10.72 -11.77
CA GLY A 589 9.90 -10.75 -13.15
C GLY A 589 9.16 -9.44 -13.51
#